data_a85a1a13ad111f3a3221c64949eadcb5
#
_entry.id   a85a1a13ad111f3a3221c64949eadcb5
#
_cell.length_a   1.000
_cell.length_b   1.000
_cell.length_c   1.000
_cell.angle_alpha   90.00
_cell.angle_beta   90.00
_cell.angle_gamma   90.00
#
_symmetry.space_group_name_H-M   'P 1'
#
loop_
_entity.id
_entity.type
_entity.pdbx_description
1 polymer ?
#
loop_
_entity_poly.entity_id
_entity_poly.type
_entity_poly.pdbx_seq_one_letter_code
_entity_poly.pdbx_strand_id
1 'polypeptide(L)'
;MIWGIPRETALPHGAWRGFRAFASREEGEAEIARLEGAVQVRPRRELEMDAEWKQPIPYAIAIFRDATNRAFLFWMDRLEGTSDRRLHGRASFGVGGHIGAADIGIEAALTREWKEEVATPALPRFTPLGLLNDDGDDVGRVHLGVVYLARLASPEIQVREREKLAGALVPLEEAVARADELEGWSAALISHIEALAT
;
A
#
# COMPACT_ATOMS: atom_id res chain seq x y z
N MET A 1 -2.37 12.37 -15.83
CA MET A 1 -2.27 11.06 -16.51
C MET A 1 -1.68 10.08 -15.54
N ILE A 2 -2.31 8.92 -15.37
CA ILE A 2 -1.89 7.83 -14.47
C ILE A 2 -2.01 6.47 -15.18
N TRP A 3 -1.47 5.43 -14.56
CA TRP A 3 -1.54 4.07 -15.05
C TRP A 3 -2.92 3.44 -14.81
N GLY A 4 -3.44 2.77 -15.83
CA GLY A 4 -4.60 1.90 -15.75
C GLY A 4 -4.34 0.60 -16.50
N ILE A 5 -4.94 -0.48 -16.03
CA ILE A 5 -4.88 -1.81 -16.63
C ILE A 5 -6.31 -2.27 -16.88
N PRO A 6 -6.68 -2.79 -18.06
CA PRO A 6 -7.99 -3.37 -18.27
C PRO A 6 -8.31 -4.40 -17.18
N ARG A 7 -9.51 -4.32 -16.60
CA ARG A 7 -9.90 -5.13 -15.44
C ARG A 7 -9.72 -6.62 -15.67
N GLU A 8 -10.13 -7.12 -16.84
CA GLU A 8 -9.97 -8.54 -17.20
C GLU A 8 -8.50 -8.97 -17.24
N THR A 9 -7.60 -8.05 -17.65
CA THR A 9 -6.16 -8.31 -17.66
C THR A 9 -5.57 -8.20 -16.26
N ALA A 10 -6.00 -7.23 -15.45
CA ALA A 10 -5.54 -7.08 -14.06
C ALA A 10 -5.99 -8.26 -13.18
N LEU A 11 -7.19 -8.81 -13.44
CA LEU A 11 -7.83 -9.86 -12.65
C LEU A 11 -8.18 -11.10 -13.51
N PRO A 12 -7.18 -11.80 -14.08
CA PRO A 12 -7.41 -12.85 -15.08
C PRO A 12 -8.18 -14.08 -14.55
N HIS A 13 -8.24 -14.25 -13.24
CA HIS A 13 -8.98 -15.32 -12.56
C HIS A 13 -10.26 -14.81 -11.86
N GLY A 14 -10.75 -13.65 -12.27
CA GLY A 14 -11.89 -12.97 -11.64
C GLY A 14 -11.52 -12.16 -10.40
N ALA A 15 -12.49 -11.36 -9.94
CA ALA A 15 -12.33 -10.52 -8.76
C ALA A 15 -12.32 -11.36 -7.48
N TRP A 16 -11.62 -10.85 -6.48
CA TRP A 16 -11.66 -11.37 -5.10
C TRP A 16 -11.74 -10.20 -4.13
N ARG A 17 -11.96 -10.53 -2.87
CA ARG A 17 -11.91 -9.55 -1.80
C ARG A 17 -10.78 -9.87 -0.83
N GLY A 18 -9.97 -8.87 -0.50
CA GLY A 18 -8.86 -8.95 0.46
C GLY A 18 -7.51 -9.20 -0.18
N PHE A 19 -6.57 -9.66 0.61
CA PHE A 19 -5.17 -9.88 0.23
C PHE A 19 -4.92 -11.30 -0.27
N ARG A 20 -4.14 -11.41 -1.34
CA ARG A 20 -3.58 -12.68 -1.87
C ARG A 20 -2.07 -12.58 -1.89
N ALA A 21 -1.41 -13.37 -1.03
CA ALA A 21 0.04 -13.43 -0.99
C ALA A 21 0.60 -14.11 -2.23
N PHE A 22 1.78 -13.69 -2.68
CA PHE A 22 2.59 -14.44 -3.63
C PHE A 22 3.21 -15.66 -2.93
N ALA A 23 3.25 -16.80 -3.61
CA ALA A 23 3.83 -18.02 -3.06
C ALA A 23 5.37 -17.95 -3.01
N SER A 24 5.98 -17.12 -3.86
CA SER A 24 7.41 -16.87 -3.88
C SER A 24 7.74 -15.45 -4.39
N ARG A 25 8.99 -15.06 -4.23
CA ARG A 25 9.50 -13.81 -4.79
C ARG A 25 9.44 -13.82 -6.32
N GLU A 26 9.79 -14.92 -6.95
CA GLU A 26 9.78 -15.08 -8.40
C GLU A 26 8.36 -14.94 -8.96
N GLU A 27 7.35 -15.49 -8.26
CA GLU A 27 5.95 -15.28 -8.62
C GLU A 27 5.59 -13.78 -8.53
N GLY A 28 6.00 -13.10 -7.47
CA GLY A 28 5.76 -11.67 -7.30
C GLY A 28 6.39 -10.82 -8.40
N GLU A 29 7.65 -11.09 -8.76
CA GLU A 29 8.35 -10.41 -9.84
C GLU A 29 7.68 -10.67 -11.20
N ALA A 30 7.24 -11.90 -11.47
CA ALA A 30 6.53 -12.26 -12.69
C ALA A 30 5.16 -11.57 -12.78
N GLU A 31 4.43 -11.50 -11.67
CA GLU A 31 3.11 -10.86 -11.64
C GLU A 31 3.22 -9.34 -11.79
N ILE A 32 4.21 -8.70 -11.17
CA ILE A 32 4.50 -7.29 -11.36
C ILE A 32 4.84 -7.01 -12.83
N ALA A 33 5.73 -7.79 -13.45
CA ALA A 33 6.08 -7.64 -14.85
C ALA A 33 4.86 -7.82 -15.78
N ARG A 34 3.96 -8.75 -15.45
CA ARG A 34 2.70 -8.96 -16.19
C ARG A 34 1.79 -7.72 -16.10
N LEU A 35 1.63 -7.14 -14.92
CA LEU A 35 0.85 -5.91 -14.71
C LEU A 35 1.47 -4.74 -15.47
N GLU A 36 2.78 -4.53 -15.36
CA GLU A 36 3.52 -3.47 -16.06
C GLU A 36 3.42 -3.59 -17.57
N GLY A 37 3.45 -4.81 -18.11
CA GLY A 37 3.27 -5.08 -19.55
C GLY A 37 1.88 -4.77 -20.10
N ALA A 38 0.87 -4.64 -19.24
CA ALA A 38 -0.52 -4.39 -19.61
C ALA A 38 -0.98 -2.93 -19.41
N VAL A 39 -0.08 -2.06 -18.94
CA VAL A 39 -0.39 -0.67 -18.61
C VAL A 39 -0.80 0.16 -19.80
N GLN A 40 -1.80 1.00 -19.61
CA GLN A 40 -2.15 2.12 -20.47
C GLN A 40 -2.19 3.41 -19.64
N VAL A 41 -1.60 4.47 -20.17
CA VAL A 41 -1.61 5.78 -19.51
C VAL A 41 -2.86 6.54 -19.92
N ARG A 42 -3.72 6.87 -18.96
CA ARG A 42 -5.03 7.52 -19.18
C ARG A 42 -5.27 8.69 -18.22
N PRO A 43 -6.21 9.59 -18.53
CA PRO A 43 -6.62 10.63 -17.61
C PRO A 43 -7.17 10.04 -16.32
N ARG A 44 -6.67 10.51 -15.16
CA ARG A 44 -7.08 10.03 -13.84
C ARG A 44 -8.60 10.04 -13.65
N ARG A 45 -9.26 11.15 -14.04
CA ARG A 45 -10.73 11.31 -13.92
C ARG A 45 -11.52 10.23 -14.66
N GLU A 46 -11.00 9.70 -15.77
CA GLU A 46 -11.65 8.64 -16.54
C GLU A 46 -11.54 7.31 -15.79
N LEU A 47 -10.33 7.00 -15.30
CA LEU A 47 -10.07 5.76 -14.57
C LEU A 47 -10.81 5.71 -13.22
N GLU A 48 -11.02 6.85 -12.56
CA GLU A 48 -11.78 6.92 -11.31
C GLU A 48 -13.28 6.62 -11.49
N MET A 49 -13.81 6.74 -12.70
CA MET A 49 -15.22 6.55 -13.02
C MET A 49 -15.53 5.27 -13.81
N ASP A 50 -14.50 4.50 -14.18
CA ASP A 50 -14.64 3.36 -15.08
C ASP A 50 -14.15 2.06 -14.41
N ALA A 51 -15.10 1.27 -13.92
CA ALA A 51 -14.84 0.00 -13.24
C ALA A 51 -14.29 -1.12 -14.16
N GLU A 52 -14.25 -0.88 -15.48
CA GLU A 52 -13.59 -1.79 -16.44
C GLU A 52 -12.05 -1.67 -16.41
N TRP A 53 -11.53 -0.79 -15.56
CA TRP A 53 -10.11 -0.55 -15.35
C TRP A 53 -9.72 -0.75 -13.89
N LYS A 54 -8.48 -1.19 -13.68
CA LYS A 54 -7.80 -1.18 -12.39
C LYS A 54 -6.60 -0.25 -12.44
N GLN A 55 -6.49 0.63 -11.47
CA GLN A 55 -5.33 1.48 -11.22
C GLN A 55 -4.40 0.72 -10.28
N PRO A 56 -3.20 0.28 -10.72
CA PRO A 56 -2.23 -0.35 -9.82
C PRO A 56 -1.71 0.70 -8.84
N ILE A 57 -1.78 0.39 -7.56
CA ILE A 57 -1.30 1.24 -6.47
C ILE A 57 -0.22 0.48 -5.72
N PRO A 58 1.06 0.85 -5.83
CA PRO A 58 2.09 0.34 -4.92
C PRO A 58 1.76 0.75 -3.49
N TYR A 59 1.82 -0.21 -2.57
CA TYR A 59 1.42 -0.04 -1.17
C TYR A 59 2.42 -0.72 -0.25
N ALA A 60 3.30 0.05 0.40
CA ALA A 60 4.36 -0.48 1.25
C ALA A 60 3.96 -0.51 2.72
N ILE A 61 4.18 -1.65 3.35
CA ILE A 61 4.08 -1.86 4.79
C ILE A 61 5.48 -1.70 5.40
N ALA A 62 5.67 -0.73 6.29
CA ALA A 62 6.96 -0.48 6.93
C ALA A 62 7.10 -1.24 8.24
N ILE A 63 8.11 -2.13 8.33
CA ILE A 63 8.40 -2.93 9.51
C ILE A 63 9.84 -2.67 9.97
N PHE A 64 10.00 -2.39 11.26
CA PHE A 64 11.28 -2.37 11.97
C PHE A 64 11.35 -3.58 12.91
N ARG A 65 12.54 -4.18 13.03
CA ARG A 65 12.84 -5.18 14.07
C ARG A 65 13.97 -4.67 14.93
N ASP A 66 13.77 -4.74 16.25
CA ASP A 66 14.80 -4.36 17.22
C ASP A 66 15.84 -5.48 17.44
N ALA A 67 16.83 -5.22 18.31
CA ALA A 67 17.89 -6.17 18.62
C ALA A 67 17.40 -7.48 19.29
N THR A 68 16.19 -7.50 19.82
CA THR A 68 15.53 -8.69 20.38
C THR A 68 14.65 -9.42 19.38
N ASN A 69 14.67 -8.97 18.10
CA ASN A 69 13.81 -9.45 17.01
C ASN A 69 12.31 -9.13 17.19
N ARG A 70 11.96 -8.22 18.09
CA ARG A 70 10.59 -7.73 18.23
C ARG A 70 10.23 -6.86 17.03
N ALA A 71 9.07 -7.10 16.44
CA ALA A 71 8.60 -6.37 15.26
C ALA A 71 7.75 -5.15 15.64
N PHE A 72 7.94 -4.06 14.91
CA PHE A 72 7.19 -2.81 15.01
C PHE A 72 6.67 -2.43 13.64
N LEU A 73 5.40 -2.04 13.58
CA LEU A 73 4.71 -1.56 12.40
C LEU A 73 4.67 -0.03 12.42
N PHE A 74 4.96 0.61 11.27
CA PHE A 74 4.75 2.05 11.14
C PHE A 74 3.26 2.34 11.01
N TRP A 75 2.69 2.91 12.05
CA TRP A 75 1.28 3.25 12.19
C TRP A 75 1.07 4.74 11.99
N MET A 76 0.05 5.13 11.25
CA MET A 76 -0.26 6.52 10.94
C MET A 76 -1.70 6.84 11.34
N ASP A 77 -1.87 7.73 12.32
CA ASP A 77 -3.17 8.26 12.74
C ASP A 77 -3.53 9.50 11.93
N ARG A 78 -4.77 9.57 11.44
CA ARG A 78 -5.29 10.79 10.80
C ARG A 78 -5.66 11.83 11.84
N LEU A 79 -5.06 13.01 11.73
CA LEU A 79 -5.35 14.14 12.61
C LEU A 79 -6.68 14.82 12.23
N GLU A 80 -7.31 15.46 13.20
CA GLU A 80 -8.47 16.33 12.96
C GLU A 80 -8.08 17.49 12.04
N GLY A 81 -8.94 17.82 11.05
CA GLY A 81 -8.68 18.89 10.08
C GLY A 81 -8.41 18.40 8.66
N THR A 82 -8.36 17.09 8.41
CA THR A 82 -8.37 16.55 7.05
C THR A 82 -9.73 16.79 6.37
N SER A 83 -9.75 16.91 5.05
CA SER A 83 -10.95 17.25 4.27
C SER A 83 -12.09 16.24 4.37
N ASP A 84 -11.81 14.97 4.70
CA ASP A 84 -12.80 13.93 4.87
C ASP A 84 -13.03 13.59 6.35
N ARG A 85 -14.11 14.16 6.91
CA ARG A 85 -14.50 13.93 8.31
C ARG A 85 -14.82 12.48 8.66
N ARG A 86 -15.13 11.63 7.67
CA ARG A 86 -15.43 10.20 7.90
C ARG A 86 -14.19 9.41 8.29
N LEU A 87 -13.00 9.95 7.99
CA LEU A 87 -11.72 9.32 8.27
C LEU A 87 -11.04 9.86 9.55
N HIS A 88 -11.70 10.81 10.27
CA HIS A 88 -11.17 11.30 11.55
C HIS A 88 -11.12 10.19 12.58
N GLY A 89 -9.99 10.04 13.25
CA GLY A 89 -9.76 8.98 14.23
C GLY A 89 -9.57 7.59 13.62
N ARG A 90 -9.40 7.51 12.28
CA ARG A 90 -8.97 6.29 11.59
C ARG A 90 -7.47 6.26 11.42
N ALA A 91 -6.92 5.07 11.30
CA ALA A 91 -5.50 4.85 11.12
C ALA A 91 -5.22 4.00 9.87
N SER A 92 -4.00 4.12 9.37
CA SER A 92 -3.47 3.30 8.30
C SER A 92 -2.01 2.96 8.57
N PHE A 93 -1.45 2.00 7.83
CA PHE A 93 -0.03 1.66 7.92
C PHE A 93 0.64 1.46 6.55
N GLY A 94 -0.04 1.82 5.48
CA GLY A 94 0.51 1.71 4.12
C GLY A 94 0.94 3.05 3.56
N VAL A 95 2.10 3.06 2.92
CA VAL A 95 2.68 4.18 2.18
C VAL A 95 2.60 3.89 0.69
N GLY A 96 2.01 4.77 -0.09
CA GLY A 96 1.90 4.57 -1.54
C GLY A 96 0.86 5.45 -2.20
N GLY A 97 0.76 5.36 -3.52
CA GLY A 97 -0.14 6.21 -4.30
C GLY A 97 -0.21 5.85 -5.78
N HIS A 98 -0.76 6.74 -6.58
CA HIS A 98 -0.96 6.51 -8.01
C HIS A 98 0.36 6.52 -8.78
N ILE A 99 0.45 5.65 -9.79
CA ILE A 99 1.57 5.63 -10.72
C ILE A 99 1.31 6.66 -11.82
N GLY A 100 2.18 7.64 -11.92
CA GLY A 100 2.10 8.70 -12.93
C GLY A 100 2.66 8.25 -14.28
N ALA A 101 2.35 9.03 -15.33
CA ALA A 101 2.86 8.77 -16.69
C ALA A 101 4.39 8.83 -16.81
N ALA A 102 5.08 9.48 -15.88
CA ALA A 102 6.54 9.62 -15.88
C ALA A 102 7.25 8.52 -15.07
N ASP A 103 6.50 7.72 -14.29
CA ASP A 103 7.08 6.62 -13.54
C ASP A 103 7.47 5.47 -14.49
N ILE A 104 8.64 4.88 -14.28
CA ILE A 104 9.21 3.83 -15.15
C ILE A 104 8.94 2.41 -14.64
N GLY A 105 8.06 2.25 -13.66
CA GLY A 105 7.69 0.97 -13.06
C GLY A 105 6.97 1.16 -11.73
N ILE A 106 6.36 0.08 -11.23
CA ILE A 106 5.60 0.07 -9.98
C ILE A 106 6.51 0.39 -8.79
N GLU A 107 7.70 -0.22 -8.72
CA GLU A 107 8.66 0.04 -7.65
C GLU A 107 9.28 1.45 -7.72
N ALA A 108 9.44 2.01 -8.93
CA ALA A 108 9.88 3.40 -9.10
C ALA A 108 8.85 4.39 -8.55
N ALA A 109 7.56 4.17 -8.84
CA ALA A 109 6.47 4.95 -8.27
C ALA A 109 6.43 4.80 -6.75
N LEU A 110 6.56 3.58 -6.21
CA LEU A 110 6.64 3.35 -4.77
C LEU A 110 7.79 4.13 -4.13
N THR A 111 8.95 4.12 -4.77
CA THR A 111 10.14 4.88 -4.29
C THR A 111 9.88 6.38 -4.26
N ARG A 112 9.16 6.93 -5.24
CA ARG A 112 8.76 8.33 -5.28
C ARG A 112 7.77 8.65 -4.16
N GLU A 113 6.66 7.89 -4.04
CA GLU A 113 5.65 8.05 -3.00
C GLU A 113 6.28 7.94 -1.59
N TRP A 114 7.16 6.95 -1.38
CA TRP A 114 7.90 6.82 -0.13
C TRP A 114 8.65 8.10 0.25
N LYS A 115 9.39 8.70 -0.71
CA LYS A 115 10.14 9.94 -0.48
C LYS A 115 9.23 11.17 -0.30
N GLU A 116 8.04 11.15 -0.87
CA GLU A 116 7.05 12.24 -0.75
C GLU A 116 6.33 12.17 0.59
N GLU A 117 5.95 10.99 1.08
CA GLU A 117 5.11 10.83 2.26
C GLU A 117 5.89 10.64 3.57
N VAL A 118 7.05 9.97 3.53
CA VAL A 118 7.82 9.67 4.75
C VAL A 118 9.29 10.10 4.64
N ALA A 119 9.90 10.29 5.80
CA ALA A 119 11.33 10.54 5.95
C ALA A 119 11.97 9.39 6.71
N THR A 120 12.99 8.78 6.10
CA THR A 120 13.85 7.74 6.69
C THR A 120 15.31 8.05 6.40
N PRO A 121 16.27 7.63 7.27
CA PRO A 121 17.71 7.85 7.04
C PRO A 121 18.24 7.20 5.74
N ALA A 122 17.64 6.07 5.36
CA ALA A 122 17.94 5.34 4.13
C ALA A 122 16.66 4.85 3.47
N LEU A 123 16.68 4.76 2.14
CA LEU A 123 15.59 4.12 1.40
C LEU A 123 15.56 2.62 1.76
N PRO A 124 14.42 2.07 2.21
CA PRO A 124 14.30 0.65 2.48
C PRO A 124 14.34 -0.17 1.19
N ARG A 125 14.70 -1.44 1.31
CA ARG A 125 14.47 -2.40 0.24
C ARG A 125 12.99 -2.79 0.25
N PHE A 126 12.35 -2.69 -0.91
CA PHE A 126 10.99 -3.15 -1.10
C PHE A 126 10.98 -4.63 -1.55
N THR A 127 10.14 -5.43 -0.91
CA THR A 127 9.94 -6.83 -1.26
C THR A 127 8.47 -7.06 -1.59
N PRO A 128 8.12 -7.51 -2.79
CA PRO A 128 6.73 -7.74 -3.15
C PRO A 128 6.14 -8.89 -2.29
N LEU A 129 4.92 -8.67 -1.78
CA LEU A 129 4.23 -9.60 -0.89
C LEU A 129 2.99 -10.23 -1.52
N GLY A 130 2.26 -9.50 -2.35
CA GLY A 130 1.00 -9.96 -2.91
C GLY A 130 0.17 -8.85 -3.53
N LEU A 131 -1.04 -9.20 -3.90
CA LEU A 131 -2.04 -8.28 -4.44
C LEU A 131 -3.21 -8.11 -3.46
N LEU A 132 -3.77 -6.91 -3.42
CA LEU A 132 -4.95 -6.58 -2.65
C LEU A 132 -6.04 -6.01 -3.56
N ASN A 133 -7.21 -6.65 -3.56
CA ASN A 133 -8.39 -6.17 -4.27
C ASN A 133 -9.58 -6.10 -3.32
N ASP A 134 -10.35 -5.02 -3.39
CA ASP A 134 -11.63 -4.92 -2.69
C ASP A 134 -12.60 -4.09 -3.54
N ASP A 135 -13.56 -4.74 -4.14
CA ASP A 135 -14.59 -4.10 -4.97
C ASP A 135 -15.80 -3.63 -4.15
N GLY A 136 -15.68 -3.59 -2.83
CA GLY A 136 -16.79 -3.29 -1.91
C GLY A 136 -17.24 -1.83 -1.91
N ASP A 137 -16.42 -0.93 -2.42
CA ASP A 137 -16.73 0.50 -2.56
C ASP A 137 -16.24 1.07 -3.90
N ASP A 138 -16.59 2.33 -4.16
CA ASP A 138 -16.23 3.00 -5.43
C ASP A 138 -14.73 3.19 -5.60
N VAL A 139 -13.98 3.35 -4.52
CA VAL A 139 -12.51 3.49 -4.54
C VAL A 139 -11.86 2.14 -4.83
N GLY A 140 -12.18 1.13 -4.05
CA GLY A 140 -11.61 -0.22 -4.20
C GLY A 140 -11.92 -0.85 -5.56
N ARG A 141 -13.11 -0.54 -6.12
CA ARG A 141 -13.56 -1.07 -7.42
C ARG A 141 -12.64 -0.71 -8.57
N VAL A 142 -11.97 0.45 -8.53
CA VAL A 142 -11.06 0.94 -9.58
C VAL A 142 -9.57 0.82 -9.20
N HIS A 143 -9.24 0.36 -8.00
CA HIS A 143 -7.86 0.21 -7.54
C HIS A 143 -7.46 -1.26 -7.37
N LEU A 144 -6.17 -1.55 -7.56
CA LEU A 144 -5.52 -2.83 -7.27
C LEU A 144 -4.23 -2.56 -6.50
N GLY A 145 -4.18 -2.96 -5.23
CA GLY A 145 -2.98 -2.81 -4.41
C GLY A 145 -1.90 -3.82 -4.81
N VAL A 146 -0.69 -3.32 -5.07
CA VAL A 146 0.52 -4.14 -5.18
C VAL A 146 1.29 -3.94 -3.88
N VAL A 147 1.19 -4.94 -3.00
CA VAL A 147 1.65 -4.84 -1.61
C VAL A 147 3.12 -5.20 -1.50
N TYR A 148 3.88 -4.34 -0.83
CA TYR A 148 5.31 -4.51 -0.57
C TYR A 148 5.61 -4.46 0.93
N LEU A 149 6.65 -5.18 1.33
CA LEU A 149 7.29 -5.01 2.62
C LEU A 149 8.46 -4.02 2.48
N ALA A 150 8.48 -2.98 3.30
CA ALA A 150 9.59 -2.07 3.49
C ALA A 150 10.28 -2.39 4.82
N ARG A 151 11.43 -3.09 4.77
CA ARG A 151 12.22 -3.37 5.98
C ARG A 151 13.06 -2.17 6.34
N LEU A 152 12.80 -1.60 7.52
CA LEU A 152 13.55 -0.45 8.04
C LEU A 152 14.84 -0.92 8.70
N ALA A 153 15.96 -0.24 8.37
CA ALA A 153 17.25 -0.49 8.98
C ALA A 153 17.41 0.19 10.36
N SER A 154 16.56 1.19 10.66
CA SER A 154 16.54 1.92 11.93
C SER A 154 15.11 2.29 12.32
N PRO A 155 14.84 2.61 13.60
CA PRO A 155 13.51 3.06 14.03
C PRO A 155 13.16 4.48 13.60
N GLU A 156 14.04 5.16 12.90
CA GLU A 156 13.86 6.55 12.49
C GLU A 156 12.99 6.62 11.23
N ILE A 157 11.68 6.73 11.43
CA ILE A 157 10.70 6.98 10.36
C ILE A 157 9.70 8.03 10.82
N GLN A 158 9.34 8.96 9.95
CA GLN A 158 8.40 10.05 10.26
C GLN A 158 7.58 10.38 9.02
N VAL A 159 6.30 10.73 9.22
CA VAL A 159 5.47 11.32 8.16
C VAL A 159 5.97 12.72 7.80
N ARG A 160 5.84 13.11 6.53
CA ARG A 160 6.18 14.48 6.09
C ARG A 160 5.03 15.46 6.28
N GLU A 161 3.79 15.04 6.04
CA GLU A 161 2.59 15.86 6.22
C GLU A 161 2.10 15.83 7.69
N ARG A 162 2.91 16.34 8.61
CA ARG A 162 2.65 16.30 10.07
C ARG A 162 1.41 17.08 10.52
N GLU A 163 0.89 17.97 9.68
CA GLU A 163 -0.37 18.67 9.93
C GLU A 163 -1.61 17.79 9.66
N LYS A 164 -1.44 16.68 8.93
CA LYS A 164 -2.52 15.76 8.56
C LYS A 164 -2.42 14.40 9.23
N LEU A 165 -1.20 13.96 9.51
CA LEU A 165 -0.90 12.61 9.98
C LEU A 165 0.06 12.65 11.18
N ALA A 166 -0.16 11.75 12.14
CA ALA A 166 0.82 11.42 13.16
C ALA A 166 1.32 9.98 12.92
N GLY A 167 2.63 9.83 12.74
CA GLY A 167 3.24 8.51 12.47
C GLY A 167 4.12 8.06 13.61
N ALA A 168 3.99 6.79 14.02
CA ALA A 168 4.83 6.16 15.04
C ALA A 168 5.08 4.67 14.73
N LEU A 169 6.21 4.15 15.22
CA LEU A 169 6.41 2.70 15.30
C LEU A 169 5.65 2.14 16.50
N VAL A 170 4.71 1.25 16.24
CA VAL A 170 3.88 0.57 17.24
C VAL A 170 4.28 -0.90 17.27
N PRO A 171 4.43 -1.54 18.46
CA PRO A 171 4.62 -2.98 18.54
C PRO A 171 3.57 -3.73 17.74
N LEU A 172 3.97 -4.77 17.00
CA LEU A 172 3.09 -5.47 16.08
C LEU A 172 1.85 -6.04 16.76
N GLU A 173 2.02 -6.58 17.96
CA GLU A 173 0.93 -7.09 18.79
C GLU A 173 -0.07 -6.00 19.22
N GLU A 174 0.40 -4.77 19.44
CA GLU A 174 -0.46 -3.62 19.74
C GLU A 174 -1.21 -3.18 18.49
N ALA A 175 -0.56 -3.15 17.32
CA ALA A 175 -1.20 -2.83 16.06
C ALA A 175 -2.33 -3.83 15.74
N VAL A 176 -2.13 -5.11 15.99
CA VAL A 176 -3.17 -6.15 15.83
C VAL A 176 -4.33 -5.93 16.82
N ALA A 177 -4.05 -5.56 18.07
CA ALA A 177 -5.07 -5.28 19.07
C ALA A 177 -5.93 -4.03 18.73
N ARG A 178 -5.40 -3.11 17.92
CA ARG A 178 -6.08 -1.88 17.47
C ARG A 178 -6.66 -2.01 16.04
N ALA A 179 -6.90 -3.21 15.55
CA ALA A 179 -7.36 -3.47 14.17
C ALA A 179 -8.66 -2.75 13.79
N ASP A 180 -9.55 -2.50 14.75
CA ASP A 180 -10.83 -1.81 14.57
C ASP A 180 -10.69 -0.29 14.29
N GLU A 181 -9.52 0.29 14.57
CA GLU A 181 -9.19 1.68 14.23
C GLU A 181 -8.77 1.85 12.76
N LEU A 182 -8.43 0.75 12.07
CA LEU A 182 -7.89 0.78 10.72
C LEU A 182 -8.96 1.07 9.66
N GLU A 183 -8.53 1.73 8.60
CA GLU A 183 -9.32 2.00 7.40
C GLU A 183 -8.85 1.19 6.19
N GLY A 184 -9.75 1.00 5.22
CA GLY A 184 -9.46 0.52 3.87
C GLY A 184 -8.57 -0.71 3.81
N TRP A 185 -7.50 -0.60 3.07
CA TRP A 185 -6.57 -1.69 2.82
C TRP A 185 -5.78 -2.12 4.05
N SER A 186 -5.50 -1.20 4.97
CA SER A 186 -4.86 -1.55 6.25
C SER A 186 -5.72 -2.50 7.06
N ALA A 187 -7.04 -2.28 7.12
CA ALA A 187 -7.97 -3.19 7.78
C ALA A 187 -8.00 -4.58 7.11
N ALA A 188 -7.89 -4.64 5.77
CA ALA A 188 -7.84 -5.90 5.03
C ALA A 188 -6.53 -6.67 5.23
N LEU A 189 -5.43 -5.96 5.52
CA LEU A 189 -4.09 -6.54 5.65
C LEU A 189 -3.72 -6.95 7.08
N ILE A 190 -4.35 -6.36 8.11
CA ILE A 190 -3.90 -6.55 9.50
C ILE A 190 -3.93 -8.02 9.96
N SER A 191 -4.89 -8.81 9.49
CA SER A 191 -4.98 -10.24 9.81
C SER A 191 -3.83 -11.08 9.21
N HIS A 192 -3.11 -10.55 8.24
CA HIS A 192 -1.96 -11.18 7.59
C HIS A 192 -0.61 -10.66 8.10
N ILE A 193 -0.63 -9.58 8.90
CA ILE A 193 0.56 -8.77 9.19
C ILE A 193 1.67 -9.55 9.90
N GLU A 194 1.33 -10.47 10.81
CA GLU A 194 2.30 -11.30 11.52
C GLU A 194 3.10 -12.20 10.57
N ALA A 195 2.42 -12.83 9.61
CA ALA A 195 3.06 -13.65 8.58
C ALA A 195 3.88 -12.80 7.60
N LEU A 196 3.39 -11.60 7.24
CA LEU A 196 4.07 -10.69 6.32
C LEU A 196 5.29 -10.00 6.94
N ALA A 197 5.33 -9.88 8.26
CA ALA A 197 6.44 -9.26 8.99
C ALA A 197 7.64 -10.21 9.20
N THR A 198 7.53 -11.50 8.92
CA THR A 198 8.64 -12.48 9.03
C THR A 198 9.62 -12.36 7.88
#